data_54e47fec17f309f3b2eb95cc62b4f6ce
#
_entry.id   54e47fec17f309f3b2eb95cc62b4f6ce
#
_cell.length_a   1.000
_cell.length_b   1.000
_cell.length_c   1.000
_cell.angle_alpha   90.00
_cell.angle_beta   90.00
_cell.angle_gamma   90.00
#
_symmetry.space_group_name_H-M   'P 1'
#
loop_
_entity.id
_entity.type
_entity.pdbx_description
1 polymer ?
#
loop_
_entity_poly.entity_id
_entity_poly.type
_entity_poly.pdbx_seq_one_letter_code
_entity_poly.pdbx_strand_id
1 'polypeptide(L)'
;MEAKVVRQIEVLQNTEYETAGLPICMYHYVYDPASPPENIDNNFISTDALEEEMKYLHENGYYFPSWQEVRDYVDGKLLLPEKSIVLTFDDGPNYMYHGTPILEKFQTPATSFVIASYWDSRDMLYGYSSDYLTFESHSYKMHQGGGNIGHGGIYTAMSKEEVLSDLQKSFDICGNNNAFAYPFGDYTEEGCSTLEEVGLFCAVTTENAKAFPGDNPYLLPRVRMLGNQSLEEFIAAIQ
;
A
#
# COMPACT_ATOMS: atom_id res chain seq x y z
N MET A 1 1.34 19.23 -10.21
CA MET A 1 1.57 18.20 -11.23
C MET A 1 2.91 18.37 -11.95
N GLU A 2 3.21 19.52 -12.54
CA GLU A 2 4.48 19.75 -13.27
C GLU A 2 5.75 19.57 -12.42
N ALA A 3 5.80 20.09 -11.20
CA ALA A 3 6.99 19.97 -10.33
C ALA A 3 7.28 18.51 -9.90
N LYS A 4 6.22 17.68 -9.72
CA LYS A 4 6.36 16.24 -9.39
C LYS A 4 6.93 15.47 -10.59
N VAL A 5 6.44 15.77 -11.80
CA VAL A 5 6.90 15.11 -13.04
C VAL A 5 8.36 15.50 -13.35
N VAL A 6 8.74 16.76 -13.19
CA VAL A 6 10.11 17.23 -13.41
C VAL A 6 11.09 16.56 -12.45
N ARG A 7 10.75 16.45 -11.15
CA ARG A 7 11.60 15.78 -10.16
C ARG A 7 11.77 14.28 -10.46
N GLN A 8 10.71 13.59 -10.89
CA GLN A 8 10.80 12.18 -11.31
C GLN A 8 11.71 12.00 -12.53
N ILE A 9 11.64 12.88 -13.52
CA ILE A 9 12.50 12.82 -14.71
C ILE A 9 13.98 13.07 -14.33
N GLU A 10 14.27 14.00 -13.44
CA GLU A 10 15.64 14.27 -12.97
C GLU A 10 16.23 13.07 -12.21
N VAL A 11 15.43 12.38 -11.39
CA VAL A 11 15.85 11.15 -10.69
C VAL A 11 16.18 10.04 -11.69
N LEU A 12 15.35 9.81 -12.71
CA LEU A 12 15.55 8.77 -13.71
C LEU A 12 16.79 8.98 -14.60
N GLN A 13 17.33 10.20 -14.71
CA GLN A 13 18.48 10.50 -15.56
C GLN A 13 19.84 10.23 -14.93
N ASN A 14 19.92 10.05 -13.59
CA ASN A 14 21.20 10.00 -12.86
C ASN A 14 21.33 8.84 -11.85
N THR A 15 20.52 7.79 -11.92
CA THR A 15 20.43 6.78 -10.86
C THR A 15 20.84 5.39 -11.34
N GLU A 16 21.51 4.64 -10.47
CA GLU A 16 21.66 3.19 -10.62
C GLU A 16 20.29 2.51 -10.50
N TYR A 17 20.15 1.32 -11.09
CA TYR A 17 18.88 0.60 -11.10
C TYR A 17 18.75 -0.32 -9.91
N GLU A 18 17.49 -0.52 -9.46
CA GLU A 18 17.16 -1.39 -8.35
C GLU A 18 17.54 -2.85 -8.64
N THR A 19 18.31 -3.45 -7.73
CA THR A 19 18.73 -4.85 -7.77
C THR A 19 18.54 -5.61 -6.45
N ALA A 20 18.25 -4.86 -5.37
CA ALA A 20 18.06 -5.41 -4.03
C ALA A 20 16.58 -5.76 -3.72
N GLY A 21 15.68 -5.58 -4.70
CA GLY A 21 14.25 -5.77 -4.58
C GLY A 21 13.49 -4.51 -4.15
N LEU A 22 12.29 -4.34 -4.68
CA LEU A 22 11.42 -3.20 -4.39
C LEU A 22 10.74 -3.39 -3.02
N PRO A 23 11.04 -2.59 -1.99
CA PRO A 23 10.28 -2.59 -0.74
C PRO A 23 8.89 -1.97 -0.98
N ILE A 24 7.84 -2.75 -0.71
CA ILE A 24 6.45 -2.29 -0.60
C ILE A 24 6.14 -2.27 0.89
N CYS A 25 6.16 -1.10 1.52
CA CYS A 25 6.01 -0.95 2.97
C CYS A 25 4.56 -1.09 3.40
N MET A 26 4.29 -1.92 4.41
CA MET A 26 2.97 -2.17 4.97
C MET A 26 2.84 -1.53 6.35
N TYR A 27 2.22 -0.36 6.40
CA TYR A 27 1.75 0.32 7.62
C TYR A 27 0.27 0.04 7.84
N HIS A 28 -0.26 0.48 9.00
CA HIS A 28 -1.68 0.49 9.27
C HIS A 28 -2.13 1.84 9.84
N TYR A 29 -1.87 2.11 11.11
CA TYR A 29 -2.45 3.22 11.84
C TYR A 29 -1.41 4.28 12.22
N VAL A 30 -1.77 5.55 12.07
CA VAL A 30 -0.94 6.68 12.50
C VAL A 30 -1.64 7.39 13.67
N TYR A 31 -0.92 7.69 14.73
CA TYR A 31 -1.47 8.35 15.90
C TYR A 31 -0.66 9.56 16.35
N ASP A 32 -1.34 10.52 16.97
CA ASP A 32 -0.71 11.66 17.64
C ASP A 32 -0.26 11.25 19.06
N PRO A 33 1.05 11.34 19.39
CA PRO A 33 1.55 11.04 20.74
C PRO A 33 0.92 11.89 21.86
N ALA A 34 0.38 13.07 21.53
CA ALA A 34 -0.34 13.90 22.49
C ALA A 34 -1.74 13.35 22.85
N SER A 35 -2.29 12.45 22.00
CA SER A 35 -3.60 11.81 22.21
C SER A 35 -3.56 10.34 21.78
N PRO A 36 -2.76 9.49 22.46
CA PRO A 36 -2.56 8.10 22.05
C PRO A 36 -3.86 7.28 22.22
N PRO A 37 -4.12 6.30 21.34
CA PRO A 37 -5.19 5.33 21.51
C PRO A 37 -5.02 4.52 22.81
N GLU A 38 -6.13 4.00 23.35
CA GLU A 38 -6.10 3.18 24.58
C GLU A 38 -5.29 1.87 24.44
N ASN A 39 -5.33 1.26 23.24
CA ASN A 39 -4.67 -0.01 22.95
C ASN A 39 -3.73 0.15 21.77
N ILE A 40 -2.49 0.53 22.03
CA ILE A 40 -1.43 0.61 21.03
C ILE A 40 -0.76 -0.74 20.88
N ASP A 41 -0.67 -1.24 19.66
CA ASP A 41 0.17 -2.38 19.28
C ASP A 41 1.18 -1.99 18.18
N ASN A 42 1.87 -2.97 17.62
CA ASN A 42 2.89 -2.74 16.60
C ASN A 42 2.32 -2.28 15.24
N ASN A 43 0.99 -2.17 15.08
CA ASN A 43 0.38 -1.58 13.88
C ASN A 43 0.28 -0.05 13.96
N PHE A 44 0.50 0.54 15.13
CA PHE A 44 0.40 1.98 15.36
C PHE A 44 1.76 2.65 15.32
N ILE A 45 2.01 3.48 14.31
CA ILE A 45 3.17 4.36 14.24
C ILE A 45 2.80 5.77 14.73
N SER A 46 3.68 6.40 15.52
CA SER A 46 3.46 7.78 15.93
C SER A 46 3.70 8.76 14.78
N THR A 47 3.09 9.94 14.83
CA THR A 47 3.37 11.02 13.89
C THR A 47 4.86 11.40 13.87
N ASP A 48 5.52 11.39 15.04
CA ASP A 48 6.95 11.74 15.15
C ASP A 48 7.83 10.74 14.41
N ALA A 49 7.59 9.42 14.60
CA ALA A 49 8.35 8.37 13.91
C ALA A 49 8.07 8.38 12.39
N LEU A 50 6.80 8.51 11.99
CA LEU A 50 6.45 8.61 10.57
C LEU A 50 7.11 9.85 9.92
N GLU A 51 7.15 10.98 10.63
CA GLU A 51 7.80 12.20 10.13
C GLU A 51 9.30 11.98 9.90
N GLU A 52 10.01 11.29 10.80
CA GLU A 52 11.43 10.96 10.64
C GLU A 52 11.66 10.06 9.42
N GLU A 53 10.84 9.02 9.22
CA GLU A 53 10.92 8.12 8.07
C GLU A 53 10.65 8.85 6.74
N MET A 54 9.56 9.64 6.65
CA MET A 54 9.22 10.38 5.43
C MET A 54 10.27 11.46 5.12
N LYS A 55 10.80 12.12 6.13
CA LYS A 55 11.92 13.06 5.99
C LYS A 55 13.16 12.36 5.40
N TYR A 56 13.51 11.19 5.94
CA TYR A 56 14.63 10.40 5.43
C TYR A 56 14.45 10.05 3.94
N LEU A 57 13.27 9.57 3.55
CA LEU A 57 12.98 9.24 2.16
C LEU A 57 13.10 10.46 1.23
N HIS A 58 12.54 11.60 1.67
CA HIS A 58 12.59 12.84 0.92
C HIS A 58 14.04 13.36 0.75
N GLU A 59 14.81 13.44 1.84
CA GLU A 59 16.19 13.96 1.84
C GLU A 59 17.16 13.05 1.06
N ASN A 60 16.89 11.75 0.99
CA ASN A 60 17.69 10.77 0.25
C ASN A 60 17.23 10.54 -1.20
N GLY A 61 16.21 11.26 -1.67
CA GLY A 61 15.78 11.27 -3.07
C GLY A 61 15.12 9.97 -3.52
N TYR A 62 14.35 9.31 -2.65
CA TYR A 62 13.62 8.11 -3.01
C TYR A 62 12.60 8.37 -4.12
N TYR A 63 12.45 7.38 -5.00
CA TYR A 63 11.47 7.33 -6.07
C TYR A 63 10.24 6.51 -5.61
N PHE A 64 9.05 6.98 -5.98
CA PHE A 64 7.78 6.35 -5.60
C PHE A 64 7.06 5.88 -6.87
N PRO A 65 7.23 4.62 -7.28
CA PRO A 65 6.60 4.09 -8.49
C PRO A 65 5.08 4.01 -8.35
N SER A 66 4.37 4.23 -9.44
CA SER A 66 2.94 3.92 -9.56
C SER A 66 2.71 2.40 -9.60
N TRP A 67 1.48 1.95 -9.35
CA TRP A 67 1.16 0.51 -9.44
C TRP A 67 1.36 -0.07 -10.84
N GLN A 68 1.21 0.74 -11.91
CA GLN A 68 1.58 0.32 -13.26
C GLN A 68 3.09 0.10 -13.39
N GLU A 69 3.91 0.98 -12.83
CA GLU A 69 5.37 0.82 -12.86
C GLU A 69 5.83 -0.37 -11.99
N VAL A 70 5.16 -0.62 -10.85
CA VAL A 70 5.37 -1.84 -10.06
C VAL A 70 5.06 -3.08 -10.90
N ARG A 71 3.93 -3.08 -11.61
CA ARG A 71 3.56 -4.18 -12.53
C ARG A 71 4.62 -4.38 -13.61
N ASP A 72 5.04 -3.31 -14.27
CA ASP A 72 6.03 -3.40 -15.34
C ASP A 72 7.41 -3.82 -14.81
N TYR A 73 7.76 -3.47 -13.57
CA TYR A 73 8.98 -3.93 -12.91
C TYR A 73 8.95 -5.44 -12.64
N VAL A 74 7.90 -5.96 -12.01
CA VAL A 74 7.83 -7.40 -11.72
C VAL A 74 7.65 -8.25 -12.97
N ASP A 75 7.03 -7.71 -14.03
CA ASP A 75 6.97 -8.33 -15.35
C ASP A 75 8.33 -8.29 -16.09
N GLY A 76 9.36 -7.62 -15.54
CA GLY A 76 10.68 -7.46 -16.16
C GLY A 76 10.70 -6.50 -17.36
N LYS A 77 9.69 -5.64 -17.51
CA LYS A 77 9.56 -4.66 -18.61
C LYS A 77 10.16 -3.30 -18.29
N LEU A 78 10.33 -2.99 -17.00
CA LEU A 78 10.83 -1.71 -16.50
C LEU A 78 11.92 -1.94 -15.47
N LEU A 79 12.96 -1.11 -15.51
CA LEU A 79 13.96 -1.00 -14.44
C LEU A 79 13.58 0.22 -13.57
N LEU A 80 13.50 0.04 -12.27
CA LEU A 80 13.27 1.10 -11.31
C LEU A 80 14.59 1.70 -10.82
N PRO A 81 14.62 2.99 -10.41
CA PRO A 81 15.77 3.57 -9.71
C PRO A 81 16.12 2.76 -8.45
N GLU A 82 17.41 2.69 -8.08
CA GLU A 82 17.91 1.94 -6.91
C GLU A 82 17.16 2.29 -5.63
N LYS A 83 16.89 3.57 -5.40
CA LYS A 83 16.14 4.04 -4.23
C LYS A 83 14.64 4.16 -4.55
N SER A 84 14.00 3.05 -4.91
CA SER A 84 12.55 3.00 -5.12
C SER A 84 11.83 2.38 -3.93
N ILE A 85 10.64 2.90 -3.60
CA ILE A 85 9.83 2.43 -2.47
C ILE A 85 8.35 2.68 -2.73
N VAL A 86 7.48 1.75 -2.29
CA VAL A 86 6.03 1.95 -2.26
C VAL A 86 5.58 2.02 -0.80
N LEU A 87 4.81 3.05 -0.46
CA LEU A 87 4.23 3.21 0.87
C LEU A 87 2.76 2.80 0.84
N THR A 88 2.35 1.86 1.69
CA THR A 88 0.96 1.41 1.79
C THR A 88 0.47 1.45 3.23
N PHE A 89 -0.82 1.82 3.42
CA PHE A 89 -1.51 1.86 4.71
C PHE A 89 -2.80 1.08 4.60
N ASP A 90 -2.96 0.03 5.39
CA ASP A 90 -4.14 -0.83 5.37
C ASP A 90 -5.27 -0.29 6.26
N ASP A 91 -6.48 -0.82 6.11
CA ASP A 91 -7.72 -0.59 6.84
C ASP A 91 -8.43 0.74 6.56
N GLY A 92 -7.79 1.67 5.86
CA GLY A 92 -8.44 2.88 5.37
C GLY A 92 -7.95 4.19 5.96
N PRO A 93 -8.47 5.34 5.45
CA PRO A 93 -7.88 6.64 5.71
C PRO A 93 -8.21 7.23 7.09
N ASN A 94 -9.10 6.66 7.90
CA ASN A 94 -9.43 7.19 9.21
C ASN A 94 -8.20 7.44 10.07
N TYR A 95 -7.25 6.50 10.01
CA TYR A 95 -5.99 6.58 10.71
C TYR A 95 -4.98 7.47 9.99
N MET A 96 -5.17 7.70 8.67
CA MET A 96 -4.34 8.59 7.87
C MET A 96 -4.62 10.07 8.12
N TYR A 97 -5.63 10.42 8.88
CA TYR A 97 -5.91 11.80 9.27
C TYR A 97 -4.65 12.50 9.86
N HIS A 98 -3.87 11.78 10.66
CA HIS A 98 -2.61 12.29 11.20
C HIS A 98 -1.42 12.12 10.24
N GLY A 99 -1.44 11.10 9.37
CA GLY A 99 -0.35 10.80 8.44
C GLY A 99 -0.35 11.67 7.18
N THR A 100 -1.51 12.01 6.64
CA THR A 100 -1.62 12.76 5.38
C THR A 100 -0.86 14.10 5.38
N PRO A 101 -0.92 14.93 6.43
CA PRO A 101 -0.12 16.16 6.49
C PRO A 101 1.40 15.93 6.42
N ILE A 102 1.87 14.78 6.93
CA ILE A 102 3.29 14.40 6.87
C ILE A 102 3.67 14.00 5.45
N LEU A 103 2.82 13.19 4.78
CA LEU A 103 3.04 12.83 3.37
C LEU A 103 3.11 14.07 2.47
N GLU A 104 2.22 15.05 2.68
CA GLU A 104 2.21 16.34 1.97
C GLU A 104 3.49 17.13 2.22
N LYS A 105 3.89 17.24 3.49
CA LYS A 105 5.08 17.98 3.92
C LYS A 105 6.34 17.51 3.22
N PHE A 106 6.53 16.20 3.11
CA PHE A 106 7.70 15.59 2.51
C PHE A 106 7.50 15.13 1.06
N GLN A 107 6.32 15.37 0.49
CA GLN A 107 5.99 14.97 -0.88
C GLN A 107 6.22 13.47 -1.14
N THR A 108 5.82 12.64 -0.19
CA THR A 108 5.97 11.17 -0.24
C THR A 108 4.61 10.52 -0.57
N PRO A 109 4.38 10.12 -1.83
CA PRO A 109 3.12 9.46 -2.22
C PRO A 109 2.93 8.13 -1.51
N ALA A 110 1.69 7.87 -1.11
CA ALA A 110 1.28 6.62 -0.49
C ALA A 110 -0.06 6.12 -1.03
N THR A 111 -0.33 4.84 -0.85
CA THR A 111 -1.62 4.19 -1.10
C THR A 111 -2.28 3.83 0.22
N SER A 112 -3.54 4.24 0.41
CA SER A 112 -4.38 3.69 1.48
C SER A 112 -5.27 2.59 0.90
N PHE A 113 -5.11 1.37 1.39
CA PHE A 113 -5.99 0.26 1.09
C PHE A 113 -7.23 0.32 1.99
N VAL A 114 -8.40 0.55 1.38
CA VAL A 114 -9.62 0.94 2.06
C VAL A 114 -10.56 -0.25 2.22
N ILE A 115 -11.04 -0.50 3.45
CA ILE A 115 -12.21 -1.34 3.71
C ILE A 115 -13.44 -0.51 3.33
N ALA A 116 -13.90 -0.67 2.08
CA ALA A 116 -14.84 0.25 1.45
C ALA A 116 -16.23 0.27 2.10
N SER A 117 -16.62 -0.79 2.83
CA SER A 117 -17.91 -0.84 3.53
C SER A 117 -18.03 0.10 4.73
N TYR A 118 -16.95 0.75 5.14
CA TYR A 118 -16.99 1.77 6.18
C TYR A 118 -17.41 3.15 5.66
N TRP A 119 -17.61 3.27 4.34
CA TRP A 119 -17.90 4.53 3.66
C TRP A 119 -19.23 4.44 2.91
N ASP A 120 -20.14 5.38 3.18
CA ASP A 120 -21.45 5.41 2.52
C ASP A 120 -21.36 5.87 1.05
N SER A 121 -20.30 6.58 0.70
CA SER A 121 -20.08 7.07 -0.67
C SER A 121 -18.61 7.40 -0.92
N ARG A 122 -18.25 7.48 -2.20
CA ARG A 122 -16.94 7.98 -2.65
C ARG A 122 -16.67 9.40 -2.12
N ASP A 123 -17.65 10.28 -2.12
CA ASP A 123 -17.48 11.67 -1.69
C ASP A 123 -17.06 11.76 -0.21
N MET A 124 -17.58 10.87 0.64
CA MET A 124 -17.16 10.81 2.04
C MET A 124 -15.70 10.35 2.17
N LEU A 125 -15.30 9.33 1.44
CA LEU A 125 -13.92 8.86 1.40
C LEU A 125 -12.98 9.95 0.89
N TYR A 126 -13.36 10.64 -0.18
CA TYR A 126 -12.55 11.69 -0.79
C TYR A 126 -12.44 12.97 0.04
N GLY A 127 -13.21 13.12 1.12
CA GLY A 127 -12.95 14.11 2.16
C GLY A 127 -11.58 13.96 2.84
N TYR A 128 -10.93 12.80 2.70
CA TYR A 128 -9.57 12.51 3.19
C TYR A 128 -8.52 12.50 2.07
N SER A 129 -8.89 12.84 0.85
CA SER A 129 -7.98 12.80 -0.30
C SER A 129 -6.88 13.85 -0.21
N SER A 130 -5.74 13.52 -0.82
CA SER A 130 -4.59 14.41 -0.97
C SER A 130 -3.89 14.07 -2.30
N ASP A 131 -3.11 15.01 -2.83
CA ASP A 131 -2.24 14.75 -3.99
C ASP A 131 -1.16 13.68 -3.68
N TYR A 132 -0.96 13.35 -2.40
CA TYR A 132 0.01 12.36 -1.92
C TYR A 132 -0.63 11.11 -1.31
N LEU A 133 -1.97 10.97 -1.36
CA LEU A 133 -2.66 9.81 -0.85
C LEU A 133 -3.70 9.33 -1.87
N THR A 134 -3.50 8.13 -2.41
CA THR A 134 -4.46 7.45 -3.28
C THR A 134 -5.20 6.37 -2.52
N PHE A 135 -6.43 6.07 -2.94
CA PHE A 135 -7.26 5.02 -2.35
C PHE A 135 -7.34 3.83 -3.30
N GLU A 136 -7.02 2.65 -2.79
CA GLU A 136 -7.14 1.38 -3.48
C GLU A 136 -7.93 0.38 -2.60
N SER A 137 -8.31 -0.74 -3.16
CA SER A 137 -9.22 -1.67 -2.49
C SER A 137 -8.54 -2.56 -1.43
N HIS A 138 -9.09 -2.56 -0.20
CA HIS A 138 -8.91 -3.63 0.80
C HIS A 138 -10.21 -4.43 0.95
N SER A 139 -10.93 -4.64 -0.16
CA SER A 139 -12.27 -5.19 -0.28
C SER A 139 -13.40 -4.23 0.11
N TYR A 140 -14.63 -4.59 -0.26
CA TYR A 140 -15.81 -3.94 0.29
C TYR A 140 -16.15 -4.52 1.67
N LYS A 141 -16.33 -5.85 1.77
CA LYS A 141 -16.77 -6.52 3.00
C LYS A 141 -16.01 -7.82 3.32
N MET A 142 -14.94 -8.13 2.60
CA MET A 142 -14.20 -9.38 2.80
C MET A 142 -13.22 -9.33 3.97
N HIS A 143 -13.04 -8.16 4.64
CA HIS A 143 -12.17 -8.03 5.80
C HIS A 143 -12.88 -8.52 7.08
N GLN A 144 -13.20 -9.83 7.10
CA GLN A 144 -13.83 -10.52 8.22
C GLN A 144 -13.49 -12.01 8.21
N GLY A 145 -13.63 -12.67 9.36
CA GLY A 145 -13.47 -14.13 9.47
C GLY A 145 -14.57 -14.90 8.75
N GLY A 146 -14.33 -16.15 8.45
CA GLY A 146 -15.28 -17.07 7.80
C GLY A 146 -14.64 -18.07 6.85
N GLY A 147 -13.35 -17.91 6.56
CA GLY A 147 -12.54 -18.89 5.82
C GLY A 147 -11.84 -19.88 6.73
N ASN A 148 -11.09 -20.80 6.13
CA ASN A 148 -10.33 -21.85 6.80
C ASN A 148 -8.89 -22.00 6.26
N ILE A 149 -8.43 -21.03 5.48
CA ILE A 149 -7.07 -20.93 4.92
C ILE A 149 -6.38 -19.72 5.57
N GLY A 150 -5.09 -19.81 5.83
CA GLY A 150 -4.29 -18.73 6.39
C GLY A 150 -4.81 -18.28 7.76
N HIS A 151 -5.17 -17.01 7.89
CA HIS A 151 -5.73 -16.42 9.11
C HIS A 151 -7.25 -16.60 9.22
N GLY A 152 -7.87 -17.27 8.25
CA GLY A 152 -9.30 -17.56 8.26
C GLY A 152 -10.18 -16.46 7.68
N GLY A 153 -9.64 -15.62 6.82
CA GLY A 153 -10.37 -14.58 6.10
C GLY A 153 -11.45 -15.16 5.19
N ILE A 154 -12.66 -14.54 5.16
CA ILE A 154 -13.81 -15.04 4.38
C ILE A 154 -13.53 -15.08 2.88
N TYR A 155 -12.63 -14.24 2.39
CA TYR A 155 -12.20 -14.20 0.98
C TYR A 155 -11.91 -15.60 0.43
N THR A 156 -11.23 -16.44 1.23
CA THR A 156 -10.79 -17.80 0.82
C THR A 156 -11.93 -18.83 0.77
N ALA A 157 -13.13 -18.46 1.20
CA ALA A 157 -14.33 -19.32 1.21
C ALA A 157 -15.45 -18.80 0.30
N MET A 158 -15.26 -17.65 -0.34
CA MET A 158 -16.23 -17.04 -1.26
C MET A 158 -16.15 -17.64 -2.66
N SER A 159 -17.29 -17.70 -3.36
CA SER A 159 -17.31 -18.00 -4.78
C SER A 159 -16.73 -16.84 -5.61
N LYS A 160 -16.30 -17.13 -6.82
CA LYS A 160 -15.78 -16.12 -7.74
C LYS A 160 -16.78 -14.97 -7.96
N GLU A 161 -18.06 -15.27 -8.12
CA GLU A 161 -19.12 -14.29 -8.33
C GLU A 161 -19.29 -13.36 -7.12
N GLU A 162 -19.16 -13.90 -5.90
CA GLU A 162 -19.22 -13.12 -4.67
C GLU A 162 -18.00 -12.19 -4.56
N VAL A 163 -16.80 -12.69 -4.87
CA VAL A 163 -15.57 -11.89 -4.90
C VAL A 163 -15.67 -10.76 -5.92
N LEU A 164 -16.09 -11.04 -7.16
CA LEU A 164 -16.30 -10.03 -8.21
C LEU A 164 -17.30 -8.95 -7.78
N SER A 165 -18.41 -9.35 -7.16
CA SER A 165 -19.42 -8.41 -6.66
C SER A 165 -18.89 -7.51 -5.54
N ASP A 166 -18.06 -8.04 -4.66
CA ASP A 166 -17.44 -7.29 -3.56
C ASP A 166 -16.39 -6.30 -4.09
N LEU A 167 -15.51 -6.78 -4.98
CA LEU A 167 -14.49 -5.94 -5.62
C LEU A 167 -15.10 -4.76 -6.37
N GLN A 168 -16.17 -4.99 -7.17
CA GLN A 168 -16.81 -3.91 -7.91
C GLN A 168 -17.34 -2.82 -6.99
N LYS A 169 -17.99 -3.18 -5.87
CA LYS A 169 -18.44 -2.20 -4.88
C LYS A 169 -17.29 -1.43 -4.25
N SER A 170 -16.18 -2.12 -3.97
CA SER A 170 -14.99 -1.47 -3.43
C SER A 170 -14.40 -0.47 -4.43
N PHE A 171 -14.25 -0.84 -5.70
CA PHE A 171 -13.75 0.05 -6.76
C PHE A 171 -14.65 1.26 -6.97
N ASP A 172 -15.97 1.09 -6.87
CA ASP A 172 -16.93 2.20 -6.97
C ASP A 172 -16.71 3.24 -5.86
N ILE A 173 -16.36 2.80 -4.66
CA ILE A 173 -16.06 3.69 -3.51
C ILE A 173 -14.64 4.26 -3.61
N CYS A 174 -13.63 3.43 -3.85
CA CYS A 174 -12.23 3.86 -3.93
C CYS A 174 -11.96 4.76 -5.13
N GLY A 175 -12.71 4.59 -6.23
CA GLY A 175 -12.51 5.33 -7.46
C GLY A 175 -11.34 4.84 -8.32
N ASN A 176 -10.65 3.79 -7.87
CA ASN A 176 -9.49 3.17 -8.49
C ASN A 176 -9.61 1.65 -8.45
N ASN A 177 -8.93 0.99 -9.38
CA ASN A 177 -8.77 -0.46 -9.46
C ASN A 177 -7.33 -0.82 -9.90
N ASN A 178 -6.33 -0.11 -9.39
CA ASN A 178 -4.94 -0.36 -9.78
C ASN A 178 -4.31 -1.45 -8.91
N ALA A 179 -4.65 -1.49 -7.62
CA ALA A 179 -4.09 -2.44 -6.69
C ALA A 179 -5.14 -2.97 -5.68
N PHE A 180 -4.82 -4.12 -5.10
CA PHE A 180 -5.64 -4.77 -4.07
C PHE A 180 -4.76 -5.29 -2.93
N ALA A 181 -5.15 -5.06 -1.67
CA ALA A 181 -4.54 -5.75 -0.54
C ALA A 181 -5.50 -6.86 -0.06
N TYR A 182 -4.98 -8.08 0.00
CA TYR A 182 -5.78 -9.20 0.51
C TYR A 182 -6.10 -9.00 1.99
N PRO A 183 -7.40 -9.07 2.40
CA PRO A 183 -7.76 -9.10 3.82
C PRO A 183 -7.00 -10.19 4.57
N PHE A 184 -6.32 -9.82 5.64
CA PHE A 184 -5.44 -10.69 6.45
C PHE A 184 -4.23 -11.27 5.68
N GLY A 185 -4.04 -10.92 4.40
CA GLY A 185 -3.07 -11.54 3.51
C GLY A 185 -3.49 -12.92 2.96
N ASP A 186 -4.71 -13.36 3.24
CA ASP A 186 -5.20 -14.67 2.82
C ASP A 186 -5.64 -14.67 1.36
N TYR A 187 -5.21 -15.65 0.57
CA TYR A 187 -5.51 -15.75 -0.86
C TYR A 187 -5.71 -17.19 -1.33
N THR A 188 -6.23 -17.34 -2.54
CA THR A 188 -6.32 -18.61 -3.27
C THR A 188 -5.84 -18.43 -4.71
N GLU A 189 -5.44 -19.51 -5.39
CA GLU A 189 -5.06 -19.45 -6.82
C GLU A 189 -6.20 -18.95 -7.70
N GLU A 190 -7.45 -19.38 -7.42
CA GLU A 190 -8.63 -18.89 -8.12
C GLU A 190 -8.87 -17.40 -7.87
N GLY A 191 -8.61 -16.93 -6.64
CA GLY A 191 -8.67 -15.52 -6.29
C GLY A 191 -7.68 -14.68 -7.10
N CYS A 192 -6.44 -15.13 -7.27
CA CYS A 192 -5.45 -14.46 -8.13
C CYS A 192 -5.94 -14.32 -9.57
N SER A 193 -6.49 -15.40 -10.15
CA SER A 193 -7.05 -15.37 -11.50
C SER A 193 -8.24 -14.42 -11.63
N THR A 194 -9.03 -14.29 -10.57
CA THR A 194 -10.16 -13.33 -10.52
C THR A 194 -9.67 -11.87 -10.53
N LEU A 195 -8.57 -11.56 -9.82
CA LEU A 195 -7.98 -10.22 -9.83
C LEU A 195 -7.40 -9.86 -11.20
N GLU A 196 -6.82 -10.83 -11.90
CA GLU A 196 -6.36 -10.63 -13.28
C GLU A 196 -7.52 -10.26 -14.22
N GLU A 197 -8.65 -10.96 -14.11
CA GLU A 197 -9.83 -10.72 -14.96
C GLU A 197 -10.45 -9.33 -14.76
N VAL A 198 -10.39 -8.76 -13.56
CA VAL A 198 -10.89 -7.40 -13.30
C VAL A 198 -9.89 -6.31 -13.67
N GLY A 199 -8.71 -6.69 -14.17
CA GLY A 199 -7.73 -5.77 -14.75
C GLY A 199 -6.90 -5.00 -13.73
N LEU A 200 -6.74 -5.51 -12.50
CA LEU A 200 -5.81 -4.97 -11.52
C LEU A 200 -4.36 -5.08 -12.03
N PHE A 201 -3.54 -4.11 -11.71
CA PHE A 201 -2.10 -4.20 -11.97
C PHE A 201 -1.42 -5.13 -10.98
N CYS A 202 -1.68 -4.96 -9.69
CA CYS A 202 -1.03 -5.70 -8.62
C CYS A 202 -1.98 -6.08 -7.49
N ALA A 203 -1.62 -7.15 -6.75
CA ALA A 203 -2.18 -7.38 -5.43
C ALA A 203 -1.05 -7.73 -4.44
N VAL A 204 -1.25 -7.33 -3.17
CA VAL A 204 -0.25 -7.44 -2.12
C VAL A 204 -0.74 -8.33 -0.99
N THR A 205 0.18 -9.12 -0.44
CA THR A 205 -0.03 -10.02 0.70
C THR A 205 0.55 -9.45 1.99
N THR A 206 0.60 -10.24 3.04
CA THR A 206 1.29 -9.93 4.30
C THR A 206 2.63 -10.69 4.44
N GLU A 207 3.08 -11.39 3.39
CA GLU A 207 4.41 -11.99 3.38
C GLU A 207 5.49 -10.91 3.52
N ASN A 208 6.41 -11.11 4.49
CA ASN A 208 7.43 -10.12 4.80
C ASN A 208 8.68 -10.32 3.94
N ALA A 209 8.69 -9.68 2.78
CA ALA A 209 9.81 -9.68 1.82
C ALA A 209 9.73 -8.46 0.91
N LYS A 210 10.73 -8.27 0.04
CA LYS A 210 10.70 -7.31 -1.07
C LYS A 210 10.21 -7.99 -2.34
N ALA A 211 9.67 -7.20 -3.27
CA ALA A 211 9.24 -7.67 -4.57
C ALA A 211 10.40 -7.65 -5.59
N PHE A 212 10.45 -8.65 -6.48
CA PHE A 212 11.49 -8.81 -7.49
C PHE A 212 10.90 -9.01 -8.89
N PRO A 213 11.66 -8.73 -9.96
CA PRO A 213 11.29 -9.16 -11.29
C PRO A 213 11.09 -10.68 -11.35
N GLY A 214 9.94 -11.11 -11.90
CA GLY A 214 9.53 -12.53 -11.97
C GLY A 214 8.56 -12.94 -10.88
N ASP A 215 8.30 -12.11 -9.88
CA ASP A 215 7.26 -12.38 -8.88
C ASP A 215 5.87 -12.34 -9.52
N ASN A 216 4.94 -13.11 -8.93
CA ASN A 216 3.53 -13.04 -9.33
C ASN A 216 2.95 -11.67 -8.95
N PRO A 217 2.50 -10.84 -9.91
CA PRO A 217 2.00 -9.50 -9.63
C PRO A 217 0.75 -9.48 -8.73
N TYR A 218 0.07 -10.61 -8.57
CA TYR A 218 -1.09 -10.75 -7.68
C TYR A 218 -0.76 -11.37 -6.32
N LEU A 219 0.54 -11.56 -6.00
CA LEU A 219 1.00 -12.11 -4.72
C LEU A 219 2.26 -11.39 -4.22
N LEU A 220 2.34 -10.07 -4.43
CA LEU A 220 3.52 -9.31 -4.05
C LEU A 220 3.68 -9.28 -2.53
N PRO A 221 4.87 -9.61 -2.02
CA PRO A 221 5.18 -9.49 -0.62
C PRO A 221 5.31 -8.02 -0.21
N ARG A 222 5.23 -7.75 1.09
CA ARG A 222 5.42 -6.41 1.65
C ARG A 222 6.38 -6.43 2.83
N VAL A 223 7.18 -5.38 2.96
CA VAL A 223 8.01 -5.15 4.14
C VAL A 223 7.12 -4.61 5.26
N ARG A 224 6.98 -5.37 6.35
CA ARG A 224 6.16 -4.95 7.48
C ARG A 224 6.83 -3.84 8.26
N MET A 225 6.12 -2.73 8.41
CA MET A 225 6.54 -1.61 9.24
C MET A 225 5.93 -1.76 10.65
N LEU A 226 6.78 -1.68 11.67
CA LEU A 226 6.36 -1.81 13.06
C LEU A 226 6.39 -0.42 13.71
N GLY A 227 5.35 -0.10 14.46
CA GLY A 227 5.23 1.22 15.10
C GLY A 227 6.25 1.53 16.17
N ASN A 228 6.98 0.52 16.66
CA ASN A 228 8.04 0.65 17.67
C ASN A 228 9.46 0.52 17.08
N GLN A 229 9.60 0.44 15.76
CA GLN A 229 10.92 0.39 15.11
C GLN A 229 11.61 1.76 15.15
N SER A 230 12.94 1.74 15.24
CA SER A 230 13.76 2.95 15.10
C SER A 230 13.94 3.32 13.62
N LEU A 231 14.39 4.56 13.37
CA LEU A 231 14.73 4.99 12.00
C LEU A 231 15.82 4.11 11.38
N GLU A 232 16.80 3.65 12.15
CA GLU A 232 17.86 2.75 11.68
C GLU A 232 17.29 1.39 11.25
N GLU A 233 16.34 0.85 12.02
CA GLU A 233 15.65 -0.41 11.67
C GLU A 233 14.78 -0.24 10.43
N PHE A 234 14.07 0.89 10.28
CA PHE A 234 13.36 1.24 9.06
C PHE A 234 14.31 1.26 7.85
N ILE A 235 15.42 2.00 7.95
CA ILE A 235 16.42 2.10 6.86
C ILE A 235 16.94 0.72 6.48
N ALA A 236 17.29 -0.11 7.47
CA ALA A 236 17.79 -1.47 7.22
C ALA A 236 16.73 -2.37 6.55
N ALA A 237 15.45 -2.17 6.85
CA ALA A 237 14.36 -2.96 6.26
C ALA A 237 14.09 -2.63 4.79
N ILE A 238 14.34 -1.38 4.37
CA ILE A 238 14.08 -0.92 3.00
C ILE A 238 15.29 -1.03 2.06
N GLN A 239 16.52 -1.17 2.60
CA GLN A 239 17.78 -1.38 1.86
C GLN A 239 18.01 -2.86 1.55
#